data_99efa30c463fb1ab1265ff8efcbfff38
#
_entry.id   99efa30c463fb1ab1265ff8efcbfff38
#
_cell.length_a   1.000
_cell.length_b   1.000
_cell.length_c   1.000
_cell.angle_alpha   90.00
_cell.angle_beta   90.00
_cell.angle_gamma   90.00
#
_symmetry.space_group_name_H-M   'P 1'
#
loop_
_entity.id
_entity.type
_entity.pdbx_description
1 polymer ?
#
loop_
_entity_poly.entity_id
_entity_poly.type
_entity_poly.pdbx_seq_one_letter_code
_entity_poly.pdbx_strand_id
1 'polypeptide(L)'
;MTSPSACGTPRAGAQPATEPAGRSAAKPVLDGQRPRGHSALVYLFTIVPTLALTAAVPFAWGWGLGWADVGLAVGFYLLSGFGVTVGYHRYFTHRAFTATRPLRNALAIAGSLAGQGDVITWTADHRRHHAFADKEGDPHSPWLFGTGPIALARGFFHAHLG
;
A
#
# COMPACT_ATOMS: atom_id res chain seq x y z
N MET A 1 7.90 55.79 54.11
CA MET A 1 9.03 55.34 53.31
C MET A 1 8.47 54.44 52.22
N THR A 2 8.29 54.99 51.05
CA THR A 2 7.65 54.35 49.91
C THR A 2 8.70 53.98 48.89
N SER A 3 8.82 52.69 48.56
CA SER A 3 9.67 52.23 47.49
C SER A 3 8.99 52.35 46.13
N PRO A 4 9.65 52.79 45.05
CA PRO A 4 9.06 52.91 43.73
C PRO A 4 9.08 51.60 42.96
N SER A 5 7.93 51.36 42.32
CA SER A 5 7.72 50.26 41.37
C SER A 5 8.62 50.34 40.16
N ALA A 6 9.32 49.27 39.86
CA ALA A 6 10.06 49.10 38.63
C ALA A 6 9.12 48.84 37.44
N CYS A 7 9.09 49.77 36.50
CA CYS A 7 8.41 49.66 35.22
C CYS A 7 9.16 48.63 34.35
N GLY A 8 8.50 47.47 34.08
CA GLY A 8 9.03 46.45 33.17
C GLY A 8 8.87 46.90 31.72
N THR A 9 9.99 47.00 31.00
CA THR A 9 10.04 47.22 29.55
C THR A 9 9.35 46.12 28.78
N PRO A 10 8.57 46.40 27.75
CA PRO A 10 7.97 45.38 26.90
C PRO A 10 9.08 44.65 26.12
N ARG A 11 9.10 43.30 26.26
CA ARG A 11 9.94 42.47 25.40
C ARG A 11 9.50 42.66 23.96
N ALA A 12 10.45 43.11 23.13
CA ALA A 12 10.34 43.17 21.68
C ALA A 12 9.89 41.79 21.12
N GLY A 13 8.94 41.89 20.20
CA GLY A 13 8.28 40.75 19.61
C GLY A 13 9.22 39.67 19.08
N ALA A 14 8.99 38.44 19.50
CA ALA A 14 9.53 37.28 18.84
C ALA A 14 8.93 37.24 17.42
N GLN A 15 9.75 37.47 16.42
CA GLN A 15 9.37 37.23 15.04
C GLN A 15 8.95 35.76 14.92
N PRO A 16 7.82 35.48 14.26
CA PRO A 16 7.49 34.07 13.94
C PRO A 16 8.64 33.50 13.10
N ALA A 17 9.16 32.38 13.54
CA ALA A 17 10.16 31.63 12.79
C ALA A 17 9.63 31.42 11.37
N THR A 18 10.27 32.06 10.40
CA THR A 18 10.04 31.83 8.99
C THR A 18 10.31 30.34 8.76
N GLU A 19 9.25 29.56 8.51
CA GLU A 19 9.42 28.21 7.97
C GLU A 19 10.39 28.28 6.80
N PRO A 20 11.41 27.42 6.77
CA PRO A 20 12.31 27.39 5.62
C PRO A 20 11.49 27.01 4.40
N ALA A 21 11.23 28.01 3.54
CA ALA A 21 10.66 27.81 2.23
C ALA A 21 11.52 26.77 1.49
N GLY A 22 10.90 25.67 1.06
CA GLY A 22 11.52 24.77 0.10
C GLY A 22 12.20 23.54 0.68
N ARG A 23 11.55 22.77 1.56
CA ARG A 23 11.70 21.32 1.45
C ARG A 23 10.90 20.89 0.21
N SER A 24 11.56 21.01 -0.94
CA SER A 24 11.19 20.21 -2.11
C SER A 24 10.93 18.79 -1.58
N ALA A 25 9.68 18.33 -1.68
CA ALA A 25 9.33 16.98 -1.29
C ALA A 25 10.35 16.08 -1.99
N ALA A 26 11.25 15.47 -1.22
CA ALA A 26 12.29 14.64 -1.76
C ALA A 26 11.55 13.59 -2.60
N LYS A 27 11.81 13.61 -3.92
CA LYS A 27 11.24 12.60 -4.82
C LYS A 27 11.49 11.24 -4.18
N PRO A 28 10.50 10.37 -4.05
CA PRO A 28 10.73 9.06 -3.47
C PRO A 28 11.90 8.42 -4.21
N VAL A 29 12.84 7.84 -3.46
CA VAL A 29 14.11 7.30 -3.93
C VAL A 29 13.92 6.21 -5.01
N LEU A 30 12.74 5.64 -5.09
CA LEU A 30 12.31 4.77 -6.18
C LEU A 30 11.59 5.63 -7.22
N ASP A 31 12.36 6.13 -8.17
CA ASP A 31 11.85 6.76 -9.39
C ASP A 31 11.18 5.65 -10.20
N GLY A 32 9.88 5.46 -10.01
CA GLY A 32 8.99 4.39 -10.47
C GLY A 32 9.16 3.77 -11.87
N GLN A 33 10.37 3.71 -12.40
CA GLN A 33 10.68 2.98 -13.61
C GLN A 33 10.82 1.50 -13.28
N ARG A 34 9.70 0.79 -13.32
CA ARG A 34 9.71 -0.67 -13.29
C ARG A 34 10.41 -1.19 -14.55
N PRO A 35 11.24 -2.25 -14.45
CA PRO A 35 11.83 -2.90 -15.63
C PRO A 35 10.74 -3.25 -16.64
N ARG A 36 11.00 -3.04 -17.94
CA ARG A 36 10.02 -3.30 -19.01
C ARG A 36 9.36 -4.69 -18.98
N GLY A 37 10.04 -5.69 -18.40
CA GLY A 37 9.47 -7.03 -18.22
C GLY A 37 8.60 -7.22 -16.97
N HIS A 38 8.60 -6.27 -16.03
CA HIS A 38 7.86 -6.41 -14.77
C HIS A 38 6.34 -6.52 -14.99
N SER A 39 5.79 -5.63 -15.81
CA SER A 39 4.35 -5.66 -16.13
C SER A 39 3.95 -6.96 -16.83
N ALA A 40 4.77 -7.48 -17.75
CA ALA A 40 4.49 -8.76 -18.40
C ALA A 40 4.44 -9.92 -17.41
N LEU A 41 5.36 -9.95 -16.42
CA LEU A 41 5.34 -10.96 -15.37
C LEU A 41 4.10 -10.81 -14.47
N VAL A 42 3.71 -9.58 -14.10
CA VAL A 42 2.50 -9.34 -13.31
C VAL A 42 1.27 -9.84 -14.07
N TYR A 43 1.13 -9.52 -15.37
CA TYR A 43 0.04 -10.03 -16.19
C TYR A 43 0.05 -11.56 -16.27
N LEU A 44 1.21 -12.17 -16.51
CA LEU A 44 1.34 -13.62 -16.59
C LEU A 44 0.92 -14.30 -15.28
N PHE A 45 1.47 -13.83 -14.14
CA PHE A 45 1.20 -14.44 -12.84
C PHE A 45 -0.17 -14.09 -12.24
N THR A 46 -0.86 -13.07 -12.74
CA THR A 46 -2.20 -12.70 -12.26
C THR A 46 -3.29 -13.22 -13.18
N ILE A 47 -3.19 -12.96 -14.48
CA ILE A 47 -4.26 -13.28 -15.44
C ILE A 47 -4.31 -14.77 -15.74
N VAL A 48 -3.15 -15.39 -16.01
CA VAL A 48 -3.11 -16.80 -16.41
C VAL A 48 -3.65 -17.72 -15.30
N PRO A 49 -3.22 -17.64 -14.04
CA PRO A 49 -3.80 -18.45 -12.97
C PRO A 49 -5.28 -18.16 -12.71
N THR A 50 -5.70 -16.91 -12.82
CA THR A 50 -7.11 -16.52 -12.66
C THR A 50 -7.98 -17.14 -13.73
N LEU A 51 -7.58 -17.07 -14.99
CA LEU A 51 -8.29 -17.70 -16.10
C LEU A 51 -8.27 -19.22 -16.00
N ALA A 52 -7.11 -19.80 -15.65
CA ALA A 52 -6.98 -21.24 -15.47
C ALA A 52 -7.88 -21.74 -14.33
N LEU A 53 -7.91 -21.03 -13.19
CA LEU A 53 -8.79 -21.36 -12.07
C LEU A 53 -10.26 -21.24 -12.45
N THR A 54 -10.65 -20.14 -13.10
CA THR A 54 -12.02 -19.90 -13.54
C THR A 54 -12.50 -20.98 -14.51
N ALA A 55 -11.62 -21.45 -15.40
CA ALA A 55 -11.93 -22.54 -16.32
C ALA A 55 -11.92 -23.90 -15.63
N ALA A 56 -10.99 -24.15 -14.71
CA ALA A 56 -10.83 -25.44 -14.05
C ALA A 56 -11.96 -25.75 -13.06
N VAL A 57 -12.50 -24.76 -12.35
CA VAL A 57 -13.55 -24.97 -11.32
C VAL A 57 -14.78 -25.71 -11.88
N PRO A 58 -15.41 -25.28 -13.00
CA PRO A 58 -16.57 -25.99 -13.55
C PRO A 58 -16.24 -27.44 -13.99
N PHE A 59 -15.03 -27.68 -14.49
CA PHE A 59 -14.61 -29.01 -14.94
C PHE A 59 -14.22 -29.93 -13.78
N ALA A 60 -13.66 -29.38 -12.71
CA ALA A 60 -13.22 -30.15 -11.56
C ALA A 60 -14.31 -30.36 -10.52
N TRP A 61 -15.45 -29.64 -10.64
CA TRP A 61 -16.55 -29.75 -9.69
C TRP A 61 -17.17 -31.17 -9.72
N GLY A 62 -17.07 -31.86 -8.60
CA GLY A 62 -17.55 -33.23 -8.48
C GLY A 62 -16.56 -34.31 -8.92
N TRP A 63 -15.40 -33.97 -9.47
CA TRP A 63 -14.36 -34.91 -9.91
C TRP A 63 -13.10 -34.91 -9.04
N GLY A 64 -12.87 -33.88 -8.29
CA GLY A 64 -11.69 -33.73 -7.47
C GLY A 64 -11.75 -32.58 -6.48
N LEU A 65 -12.73 -31.68 -6.59
CA LEU A 65 -12.96 -30.62 -5.62
C LEU A 65 -13.91 -31.07 -4.53
N GLY A 66 -13.48 -30.94 -3.29
CA GLY A 66 -14.24 -31.27 -2.10
C GLY A 66 -14.24 -30.12 -1.08
N TRP A 67 -14.93 -30.32 0.02
CA TRP A 67 -15.00 -29.34 1.10
C TRP A 67 -13.63 -29.04 1.72
N ALA A 68 -12.68 -29.96 1.65
CA ALA A 68 -11.31 -29.73 2.09
C ALA A 68 -10.63 -28.64 1.25
N ASP A 69 -10.84 -28.62 -0.07
CA ASP A 69 -10.27 -27.62 -0.97
C ASP A 69 -10.89 -26.23 -0.73
N VAL A 70 -12.20 -26.20 -0.45
CA VAL A 70 -12.87 -24.96 -0.03
C VAL A 70 -12.29 -24.45 1.29
N GLY A 71 -12.11 -25.33 2.27
CA GLY A 71 -11.51 -24.99 3.55
C GLY A 71 -10.08 -24.45 3.40
N LEU A 72 -9.26 -25.07 2.57
CA LEU A 72 -7.91 -24.61 2.24
C LEU A 72 -7.95 -23.23 1.55
N ALA A 73 -8.80 -23.05 0.55
CA ALA A 73 -8.94 -21.78 -0.17
C ALA A 73 -9.33 -20.64 0.78
N VAL A 74 -10.33 -20.86 1.66
CA VAL A 74 -10.74 -19.90 2.68
C VAL A 74 -9.61 -19.64 3.67
N GLY A 75 -8.93 -20.68 4.15
CA GLY A 75 -7.81 -20.56 5.06
C GLY A 75 -6.66 -19.72 4.49
N PHE A 76 -6.25 -19.99 3.25
CA PHE A 76 -5.22 -19.20 2.57
C PHE A 76 -5.68 -17.77 2.26
N TYR A 77 -6.93 -17.57 1.88
CA TYR A 77 -7.50 -16.23 1.67
C TYR A 77 -7.44 -15.39 2.96
N LEU A 78 -7.86 -15.96 4.08
CA LEU A 78 -7.80 -15.28 5.37
C LEU A 78 -6.36 -15.02 5.80
N LEU A 79 -5.48 -16.02 5.70
CA LEU A 79 -4.07 -15.89 6.08
C LEU A 79 -3.37 -14.79 5.27
N SER A 80 -3.49 -14.82 3.95
CA SER A 80 -2.88 -13.83 3.06
C SER A 80 -3.52 -12.46 3.23
N GLY A 81 -4.85 -12.39 3.38
CA GLY A 81 -5.59 -11.16 3.65
C GLY A 81 -5.15 -10.49 4.95
N PHE A 82 -5.01 -11.24 6.04
CA PHE A 82 -4.43 -10.72 7.29
C PHE A 82 -2.97 -10.34 7.13
N GLY A 83 -2.19 -11.09 6.37
CA GLY A 83 -0.80 -10.77 6.06
C GLY A 83 -0.66 -9.41 5.39
N VAL A 84 -1.53 -9.10 4.43
CA VAL A 84 -1.53 -7.78 3.76
C VAL A 84 -2.11 -6.71 4.67
N THR A 85 -3.30 -6.90 5.22
CA THR A 85 -4.02 -5.84 5.95
C THR A 85 -3.40 -5.52 7.31
N VAL A 86 -3.00 -6.52 8.07
CA VAL A 86 -2.38 -6.34 9.39
C VAL A 86 -0.86 -6.24 9.27
N GLY A 87 -0.25 -7.11 8.46
CA GLY A 87 1.20 -7.14 8.26
C GLY A 87 1.68 -5.96 7.42
N TYR A 88 1.49 -6.02 6.12
CA TYR A 88 2.03 -5.03 5.19
C TYR A 88 1.50 -3.63 5.45
N HIS A 89 0.17 -3.49 5.57
CA HIS A 89 -0.48 -2.20 5.76
C HIS A 89 -0.24 -1.64 7.17
N ARG A 90 -0.81 -2.27 8.21
CA ARG A 90 -0.80 -1.67 9.56
C ARG A 90 0.56 -1.74 10.25
N TYR A 91 1.28 -2.85 10.12
CA TYR A 91 2.56 -3.02 10.81
C TYR A 91 3.73 -2.39 10.04
N PHE A 92 4.01 -2.84 8.81
CA PHE A 92 5.21 -2.40 8.08
C PHE A 92 5.07 -0.97 7.52
N THR A 93 3.89 -0.58 7.03
CA THR A 93 3.67 0.76 6.47
C THR A 93 3.39 1.79 7.55
N HIS A 94 2.35 1.57 8.35
CA HIS A 94 1.86 2.58 9.30
C HIS A 94 2.46 2.48 10.69
N ARG A 95 3.19 1.40 11.02
CA ARG A 95 3.77 1.17 12.35
C ARG A 95 2.73 1.33 13.47
N ALA A 96 1.50 0.89 13.23
CA ALA A 96 0.37 1.08 14.12
C ALA A 96 0.49 0.30 15.45
N PHE A 97 1.36 -0.68 15.52
CA PHE A 97 1.64 -1.47 16.74
C PHE A 97 3.07 -2.02 16.70
N THR A 98 3.53 -2.52 17.86
CA THR A 98 4.82 -3.21 17.99
C THR A 98 4.61 -4.72 17.93
N ALA A 99 5.55 -5.43 17.33
CA ALA A 99 5.50 -6.89 17.19
C ALA A 99 6.83 -7.52 17.61
N THR A 100 6.75 -8.70 18.21
CA THR A 100 7.92 -9.54 18.45
C THR A 100 8.53 -10.01 17.13
N ARG A 101 9.80 -10.41 17.14
CA ARG A 101 10.48 -10.92 15.93
C ARG A 101 9.72 -12.07 15.24
N PRO A 102 9.24 -13.11 15.96
CA PRO A 102 8.48 -14.18 15.34
C PRO A 102 7.20 -13.67 14.67
N LEU A 103 6.43 -12.82 15.34
CA LEU A 103 5.19 -12.27 14.79
C LEU A 103 5.46 -11.40 13.55
N ARG A 104 6.51 -10.56 13.59
CA ARG A 104 6.92 -9.77 12.42
C ARG A 104 7.23 -10.64 11.21
N ASN A 105 7.99 -11.71 11.42
CA ASN A 105 8.34 -12.63 10.35
C ASN A 105 7.10 -13.37 9.82
N ALA A 106 6.21 -13.83 10.72
CA ALA A 106 4.95 -14.47 10.34
C ALA A 106 4.07 -13.54 9.49
N LEU A 107 3.94 -12.26 9.88
CA LEU A 107 3.18 -11.26 9.12
C LEU A 107 3.81 -10.98 7.75
N ALA A 108 5.15 -10.93 7.65
CA ALA A 108 5.83 -10.75 6.37
C ALA A 108 5.60 -11.94 5.44
N ILE A 109 5.73 -13.17 5.95
CA ILE A 109 5.48 -14.39 5.19
C ILE A 109 4.01 -14.45 4.75
N ALA A 110 3.06 -14.24 5.66
CA ALA A 110 1.64 -14.26 5.35
C ALA A 110 1.26 -13.23 4.27
N GLY A 111 1.81 -12.02 4.33
CA GLY A 111 1.61 -10.99 3.29
C GLY A 111 2.20 -11.40 1.94
N SER A 112 3.38 -12.04 1.94
CA SER A 112 4.02 -12.53 0.71
C SER A 112 3.21 -13.63 0.01
N LEU A 113 2.42 -14.41 0.75
CA LEU A 113 1.52 -15.42 0.18
C LEU A 113 0.38 -14.82 -0.66
N ALA A 114 0.08 -13.53 -0.50
CA ALA A 114 -0.91 -12.83 -1.32
C ALA A 114 -0.44 -12.56 -2.77
N GLY A 115 0.82 -12.82 -3.10
CA GLY A 115 1.36 -12.57 -4.44
C GLY A 115 1.47 -11.08 -4.84
N GLN A 116 1.38 -10.16 -3.87
CA GLN A 116 1.42 -8.71 -4.11
C GLN A 116 2.83 -8.12 -4.07
N GLY A 117 3.86 -8.94 -4.18
CA GLY A 117 5.25 -8.52 -4.10
C GLY A 117 5.85 -8.61 -2.70
N ASP A 118 7.08 -8.14 -2.58
CA ASP A 118 7.80 -8.14 -1.30
C ASP A 118 7.37 -6.98 -0.39
N VAL A 119 7.63 -7.14 0.90
CA VAL A 119 7.21 -6.18 1.93
C VAL A 119 7.80 -4.78 1.74
N ILE A 120 9.00 -4.67 1.16
CA ILE A 120 9.69 -3.38 1.01
C ILE A 120 9.04 -2.60 -0.12
N THR A 121 8.89 -3.23 -1.28
CA THR A 121 8.26 -2.63 -2.46
C THR A 121 6.82 -2.26 -2.16
N TRP A 122 6.05 -3.19 -1.59
CA TRP A 122 4.66 -2.94 -1.23
C TRP A 122 4.50 -1.75 -0.27
N THR A 123 5.36 -1.68 0.77
CA THR A 123 5.35 -0.57 1.74
C THR A 123 5.70 0.76 1.08
N ALA A 124 6.65 0.77 0.14
CA ALA A 124 7.04 1.98 -0.57
C ALA A 124 5.91 2.48 -1.48
N ASP A 125 5.31 1.58 -2.26
CA ASP A 125 4.18 1.91 -3.14
C ASP A 125 2.97 2.41 -2.35
N HIS A 126 2.66 1.76 -1.22
CA HIS A 126 1.55 2.17 -0.37
C HIS A 126 1.77 3.54 0.31
N ARG A 127 3.00 3.85 0.71
CA ARG A 127 3.36 5.19 1.20
C ARG A 127 3.27 6.24 0.10
N ARG A 128 3.64 5.88 -1.13
CA ARG A 128 3.49 6.74 -2.30
C ARG A 128 2.02 6.99 -2.59
N HIS A 129 1.17 5.96 -2.52
CA HIS A 129 -0.28 6.11 -2.62
C HIS A 129 -0.80 7.14 -1.60
N HIS A 130 -0.45 7.03 -0.32
CA HIS A 130 -0.85 8.01 0.69
C HIS A 130 -0.34 9.43 0.42
N ALA A 131 0.84 9.58 -0.16
CA ALA A 131 1.40 10.91 -0.49
C ALA A 131 0.72 11.56 -1.69
N PHE A 132 0.22 10.77 -2.63
CA PHE A 132 -0.35 11.23 -3.91
C PHE A 132 -1.82 10.82 -4.10
N ALA A 133 -2.51 10.39 -3.04
CA ALA A 133 -3.85 9.82 -3.12
C ALA A 133 -4.74 10.51 -4.17
N ASP A 134 -5.17 9.73 -5.19
CA ASP A 134 -6.01 10.14 -6.31
C ASP A 134 -5.45 11.29 -7.18
N LYS A 135 -4.13 11.53 -7.12
CA LYS A 135 -3.42 12.52 -7.94
C LYS A 135 -2.42 11.85 -8.87
N GLU A 136 -1.89 12.63 -9.81
CA GLU A 136 -0.80 12.18 -10.66
C GLU A 136 0.40 11.69 -9.82
N GLY A 137 0.88 10.49 -10.11
CA GLY A 137 1.92 9.82 -9.33
C GLY A 137 1.41 8.78 -8.33
N ASP A 138 0.10 8.65 -8.13
CA ASP A 138 -0.50 7.59 -7.32
C ASP A 138 -0.41 6.24 -8.08
N PRO A 139 0.28 5.22 -7.51
CA PRO A 139 0.40 3.93 -8.18
C PRO A 139 -0.88 3.10 -8.19
N HIS A 140 -1.87 3.44 -7.34
CA HIS A 140 -3.05 2.59 -7.10
C HIS A 140 -4.39 3.30 -7.33
N SER A 141 -4.42 4.56 -7.81
CA SER A 141 -5.68 5.24 -8.00
C SER A 141 -6.43 4.75 -9.24
N PRO A 142 -7.69 4.32 -9.09
CA PRO A 142 -8.56 4.03 -10.22
C PRO A 142 -9.13 5.30 -10.88
N TRP A 143 -8.97 6.48 -10.27
CA TRP A 143 -9.60 7.72 -10.70
C TRP A 143 -8.74 8.59 -11.60
N LEU A 144 -7.48 8.24 -11.85
CA LEU A 144 -6.53 9.04 -12.62
C LEU A 144 -6.96 9.35 -14.05
N PHE A 145 -7.86 8.55 -14.62
CA PHE A 145 -8.30 8.68 -16.01
C PHE A 145 -9.70 9.29 -16.16
N GLY A 146 -10.35 9.69 -15.05
CA GLY A 146 -11.69 10.25 -15.01
C GLY A 146 -12.75 9.26 -14.53
N THR A 147 -14.04 9.65 -14.65
CA THR A 147 -15.19 8.94 -14.05
C THR A 147 -16.06 8.17 -15.05
N GLY A 148 -15.78 8.25 -16.35
CA GLY A 148 -16.51 7.50 -17.37
C GLY A 148 -16.20 5.99 -17.32
N PRO A 149 -17.06 5.10 -17.83
CA PRO A 149 -16.88 3.65 -17.72
C PRO A 149 -15.57 3.15 -18.31
N ILE A 150 -15.11 3.69 -19.43
CA ILE A 150 -13.83 3.33 -20.04
C ILE A 150 -12.65 3.86 -19.19
N ALA A 151 -12.79 5.08 -18.64
CA ALA A 151 -11.79 5.67 -17.76
C ALA A 151 -11.64 4.86 -16.46
N LEU A 152 -12.75 4.43 -15.87
CA LEU A 152 -12.76 3.56 -14.68
C LEU A 152 -12.16 2.19 -14.98
N ALA A 153 -12.46 1.58 -16.13
CA ALA A 153 -11.83 0.32 -16.53
C ALA A 153 -10.31 0.49 -16.66
N ARG A 154 -9.82 1.56 -17.31
CA ARG A 154 -8.38 1.87 -17.38
C ARG A 154 -7.78 2.09 -16.01
N GLY A 155 -8.47 2.83 -15.14
CA GLY A 155 -8.05 3.08 -13.76
C GLY A 155 -7.98 1.80 -12.93
N PHE A 156 -8.95 0.91 -13.09
CA PHE A 156 -8.94 -0.40 -12.45
C PHE A 156 -7.71 -1.22 -12.85
N PHE A 157 -7.42 -1.32 -14.16
CA PHE A 157 -6.22 -2.01 -14.64
C PHE A 157 -4.94 -1.34 -14.13
N HIS A 158 -4.89 -0.01 -14.13
CA HIS A 158 -3.75 0.74 -13.58
C HIS A 158 -3.54 0.44 -12.10
N ALA A 159 -4.59 0.49 -11.29
CA ALA A 159 -4.52 0.28 -9.85
C ALA A 159 -4.07 -1.13 -9.44
N HIS A 160 -4.34 -2.15 -10.29
CA HIS A 160 -4.06 -3.54 -9.97
C HIS A 160 -2.82 -4.10 -10.69
N LEU A 161 -2.49 -3.59 -11.86
CA LEU A 161 -1.48 -4.17 -12.76
C LEU A 161 -0.44 -3.13 -13.24
N GLY A 162 -0.65 -1.84 -12.93
CA GLY A 162 0.17 -0.70 -13.38
C GLY A 162 1.49 -0.48 -12.65
#